data_322247f58d0d95cc3d108b3896ba1768
#
_entry.id   322247f58d0d95cc3d108b3896ba1768
#
_cell.length_a   1.000
_cell.length_b   1.000
_cell.length_c   1.000
_cell.angle_alpha   90.00
_cell.angle_beta   90.00
_cell.angle_gamma   90.00
#
_symmetry.space_group_name_H-M   'P 1'
#
loop_
_entity.id
_entity.type
_entity.pdbx_description
1 polymer ?
#
loop_
_entity_poly.entity_id
_entity_poly.type
_entity_poly.pdbx_seq_one_letter_code
_entity_poly.pdbx_strand_id
1 'polypeptide(L)'
;SEGSYIHFLMIVLRLLAEGGILVSDNVLQDGDIIESHYAVTRRNRTIHKRMREYLYELTHNEQLTTAVLPVGDGVTVSVKKEQLEKE
;
A
#
# COMPACT_ATOMS: atom_id res chain seq x y z
N SER A 1 6.39 9.33 10.12
CA SER A 1 7.67 9.67 9.69
C SER A 1 7.80 9.38 8.25
N GLU A 2 8.87 9.81 7.70
CA GLU A 2 8.99 9.70 6.34
C GLU A 2 9.14 8.36 5.89
N GLY A 3 8.60 7.95 4.85
CA GLY A 3 8.80 6.66 4.25
C GLY A 3 8.25 5.55 5.09
N SER A 4 7.45 5.85 6.07
CA SER A 4 7.05 4.84 6.98
C SER A 4 6.19 3.75 6.35
N TYR A 5 5.42 4.06 5.34
CA TYR A 5 4.61 3.02 4.72
C TYR A 5 5.49 1.99 4.03
N ILE A 6 6.52 2.44 3.33
CA ILE A 6 7.39 1.53 2.63
C ILE A 6 8.22 0.72 3.63
N HIS A 7 8.68 1.38 4.68
CA HIS A 7 9.47 0.69 5.68
C HIS A 7 8.63 -0.39 6.34
N PHE A 8 7.39 -0.06 6.67
CA PHE A 8 6.48 -0.99 7.27
C PHE A 8 6.26 -2.17 6.33
N LEU A 9 6.09 -1.91 5.05
CA LEU A 9 5.86 -2.95 4.08
C LEU A 9 7.05 -3.90 4.04
N MET A 10 8.25 -3.36 4.09
CA MET A 10 9.40 -4.21 4.03
C MET A 10 9.48 -5.14 5.23
N ILE A 11 9.08 -4.65 6.39
CA ILE A 11 9.08 -5.47 7.58
C ILE A 11 8.01 -6.55 7.45
N VAL A 12 6.84 -6.18 6.96
CA VAL A 12 5.76 -7.13 6.81
C VAL A 12 6.14 -8.22 5.83
N LEU A 13 6.82 -7.85 4.73
CA LEU A 13 7.20 -8.85 3.75
C LEU A 13 8.17 -9.86 4.34
N ARG A 14 8.98 -9.44 5.25
CA ARG A 14 9.90 -10.38 5.85
C ARG A 14 9.19 -11.34 6.77
N LEU A 15 8.14 -10.87 7.43
CA LEU A 15 7.45 -11.69 8.39
C LEU A 15 6.31 -12.50 7.80
N LEU A 16 5.82 -12.12 6.64
CA LEU A 16 4.68 -12.77 6.05
C LEU A 16 5.08 -14.09 5.43
N ALA A 17 4.35 -15.13 5.72
CA ALA A 17 4.65 -16.42 5.14
C ALA A 17 4.26 -16.45 3.67
N GLU A 18 4.87 -17.34 2.92
CA GLU A 18 4.49 -17.50 1.54
C GLU A 18 3.04 -17.93 1.51
N GLY A 19 2.28 -17.37 0.64
CA GLY A 19 0.86 -17.58 0.59
C GLY A 19 0.10 -16.72 1.57
N GLY A 20 0.82 -15.99 2.41
CA GLY A 20 0.15 -15.12 3.37
C GLY A 20 -0.48 -13.94 2.68
N ILE A 21 -1.45 -13.32 3.30
CA ILE A 21 -2.20 -12.25 2.71
C ILE A 21 -2.04 -10.99 3.50
N LEU A 22 -1.83 -9.89 2.80
CA LEU A 22 -1.75 -8.58 3.42
C LEU A 22 -2.90 -7.75 2.86
N VAL A 23 -3.75 -7.24 3.73
CA VAL A 23 -4.87 -6.42 3.31
C VAL A 23 -4.60 -5.00 3.76
N SER A 24 -4.66 -4.05 2.86
CA SER A 24 -4.44 -2.65 3.18
C SER A 24 -5.69 -1.85 2.85
N ASP A 25 -6.10 -1.00 3.74
CA ASP A 25 -7.30 -0.25 3.57
C ASP A 25 -6.98 1.21 3.30
N ASN A 26 -7.95 1.96 2.81
CA ASN A 26 -7.82 3.39 2.58
C ASN A 26 -6.75 3.79 1.58
N VAL A 27 -6.45 2.91 0.65
CA VAL A 27 -5.39 3.22 -0.28
C VAL A 27 -5.80 4.19 -1.36
N LEU A 28 -7.09 4.41 -1.57
CA LEU A 28 -7.52 5.35 -2.58
C LEU A 28 -8.21 6.54 -1.95
N GLN A 29 -7.88 6.79 -0.71
CA GLN A 29 -8.53 7.79 0.00
C GLN A 29 -8.34 9.19 -0.42
N ASP A 30 -7.43 9.47 -1.31
CA ASP A 30 -7.14 10.82 -1.64
C ASP A 30 -8.31 11.54 -2.22
N GLY A 31 -9.28 10.85 -2.69
CA GLY A 31 -10.32 11.55 -3.35
C GLY A 31 -11.28 12.22 -2.47
N ASP A 32 -11.25 11.91 -1.24
CA ASP A 32 -12.23 12.44 -0.50
C ASP A 32 -11.96 13.70 0.09
N ILE A 33 -10.94 14.23 -0.14
CA ILE A 33 -10.69 15.41 0.46
C ILE A 33 -11.18 16.49 -0.18
N ILE A 34 -12.25 16.50 -0.57
CA ILE A 34 -12.77 17.51 -1.19
C ILE A 34 -12.79 18.70 -0.51
N GLU A 35 -13.23 18.75 0.53
CA GLU A 35 -13.38 19.95 1.06
C GLU A 35 -12.25 20.45 1.51
N SER A 36 -11.33 20.07 1.35
CA SER A 36 -10.38 20.42 1.86
C SER A 36 -9.94 21.43 1.83
N HIS A 37 -9.42 21.84 1.93
CA HIS A 37 -9.08 22.90 1.99
C HIS A 37 -7.78 23.26 2.04
N TYR A 38 -7.42 24.39 1.92
CA TYR A 38 -6.15 24.84 1.87
C TYR A 38 -5.46 24.52 3.11
N ALA A 39 -6.06 24.58 4.13
CA ALA A 39 -5.44 24.45 5.38
C ALA A 39 -4.67 23.22 5.55
N VAL A 40 -5.15 22.12 5.23
CA VAL A 40 -4.44 20.92 5.43
C VAL A 40 -3.74 20.43 4.28
N THR A 41 -3.67 21.19 3.29
CA THR A 41 -3.08 20.76 2.07
C THR A 41 -1.72 20.19 2.15
N ARG A 42 -0.83 20.83 2.76
CA ARG A 42 0.52 20.38 2.76
C ARG A 42 0.66 19.02 3.41
N ARG A 43 0.07 18.85 4.55
CA ARG A 43 0.15 17.61 5.18
C ARG A 43 -0.52 16.55 4.36
N ASN A 44 -1.68 16.85 3.79
CA ASN A 44 -2.37 15.89 2.99
C ASN A 44 -1.59 15.48 1.76
N ARG A 45 -0.88 16.41 1.15
CA ARG A 45 -0.10 16.06 -0.01
C ARG A 45 0.98 15.06 0.33
N THR A 46 1.60 15.20 1.48
CA THR A 46 2.64 14.28 1.88
C THR A 46 2.04 12.91 2.14
N ILE A 47 0.89 12.85 2.79
CA ILE A 47 0.28 11.60 3.08
C ILE A 47 -0.15 10.91 1.80
N HIS A 48 -0.71 11.68 0.86
CA HIS A 48 -1.15 11.09 -0.38
C HIS A 48 0.03 10.59 -1.19
N LYS A 49 1.15 11.32 -1.14
CA LYS A 49 2.30 10.90 -1.87
C LYS A 49 2.81 9.59 -1.33
N ARG A 50 2.86 9.45 -0.01
CA ARG A 50 3.34 8.24 0.58
C ARG A 50 2.39 7.08 0.32
N MET A 51 1.08 7.36 0.26
CA MET A 51 0.13 6.32 -0.01
C MET A 51 0.27 5.87 -1.47
N ARG A 52 0.54 6.79 -2.39
CA ARG A 52 0.71 6.40 -3.77
C ARG A 52 1.98 5.58 -3.93
N GLU A 53 3.01 5.91 -3.19
CA GLU A 53 4.25 5.15 -3.25
C GLU A 53 4.02 3.76 -2.69
N TYR A 54 3.23 3.66 -1.64
CA TYR A 54 2.93 2.39 -1.03
C TYR A 54 2.13 1.54 -2.02
N LEU A 55 1.14 2.12 -2.66
CA LEU A 55 0.33 1.40 -3.61
C LEU A 55 1.18 0.96 -4.79
N TYR A 56 2.08 1.82 -5.24
CA TYR A 56 2.94 1.47 -6.34
C TYR A 56 3.79 0.27 -5.94
N GLU A 57 4.34 0.30 -4.75
CA GLU A 57 5.19 -0.78 -4.31
C GLU A 57 4.39 -2.09 -4.17
N LEU A 58 3.18 -2.03 -3.67
CA LEU A 58 2.38 -3.21 -3.54
C LEU A 58 2.08 -3.83 -4.89
N THR A 59 1.86 -3.01 -5.89
CA THR A 59 1.46 -3.53 -7.19
C THR A 59 2.64 -3.89 -8.08
N HIS A 60 3.84 -3.45 -7.74
CA HIS A 60 5.02 -3.74 -8.55
C HIS A 60 6.05 -4.62 -7.83
N ASN A 61 5.76 -5.02 -6.61
CA ASN A 61 6.72 -5.82 -5.87
C ASN A 61 6.70 -7.24 -6.40
N GLU A 62 7.87 -7.76 -6.71
CA GLU A 62 7.93 -9.06 -7.31
C GLU A 62 7.53 -10.18 -6.37
N GLN A 63 7.51 -9.93 -5.08
CA GLN A 63 7.15 -10.96 -4.14
C GLN A 63 5.65 -11.01 -3.90
N LEU A 64 4.90 -10.09 -4.46
CA LEU A 64 3.48 -10.00 -4.18
C LEU A 64 2.62 -10.06 -5.43
N THR A 65 1.46 -10.65 -5.29
CA THR A 65 0.43 -10.55 -6.30
C THR A 65 -0.66 -9.71 -5.65
N THR A 66 -0.96 -8.58 -6.21
CA THR A 66 -1.84 -7.61 -5.59
C THR A 66 -3.06 -7.29 -6.42
N ALA A 67 -4.22 -7.25 -5.78
CA ALA A 67 -5.45 -6.81 -6.42
C ALA A 67 -5.92 -5.56 -5.71
N VAL A 68 -6.38 -4.59 -6.46
CA VAL A 68 -6.88 -3.35 -5.90
C VAL A 68 -8.38 -3.38 -6.05
N LEU A 69 -9.10 -3.24 -4.95
CA LEU A 69 -10.53 -3.30 -4.95
C LEU A 69 -11.13 -1.95 -4.64
N PRO A 70 -12.02 -1.46 -5.46
CA PRO A 70 -12.62 -0.16 -5.24
C PRO A 70 -13.77 -0.24 -4.27
N VAL A 71 -13.51 -0.68 -3.09
CA VAL A 71 -14.50 -0.82 -2.07
C VAL A 71 -14.21 0.23 -1.02
N GLY A 72 -15.18 1.00 -0.64
CA GLY A 72 -14.96 2.04 0.33
C GLY A 72 -13.89 3.00 -0.13
N ASP A 73 -12.88 3.21 0.66
CA ASP A 73 -11.80 4.12 0.31
C ASP A 73 -10.68 3.38 -0.39
N GLY A 74 -10.93 2.20 -0.87
CA GLY A 74 -9.92 1.45 -1.61
C GLY A 74 -9.24 0.43 -0.73
N VAL A 75 -9.19 -0.80 -1.19
CA VAL A 75 -8.59 -1.87 -0.42
C VAL A 75 -7.66 -2.63 -1.35
N THR A 76 -6.48 -2.98 -0.88
CA THR A 76 -5.62 -3.85 -1.66
C THR A 76 -5.50 -5.16 -0.92
N VAL A 77 -5.43 -6.22 -1.68
CA VAL A 77 -5.21 -7.54 -1.13
C VAL A 77 -3.97 -8.06 -1.82
N SER A 78 -2.93 -8.33 -1.09
CA SER A 78 -1.67 -8.79 -1.65
C SER A 78 -1.35 -10.15 -1.09
N VAL A 79 -0.97 -11.06 -1.95
CA VAL A 79 -0.62 -12.40 -1.51
C VAL A 79 0.85 -12.60 -1.76
N LYS A 80 1.57 -13.08 -0.79
CA LYS A 80 3.01 -13.27 -0.94
C LYS A 80 3.22 -14.53 -1.76
N LYS A 81 3.97 -14.42 -2.85
CA LYS A 81 4.16 -15.52 -3.75
C LYS A 81 5.04 -16.57 -3.15
N GLU A 82 4.84 -17.79 -3.57
CA GLU A 82 5.71 -18.83 -3.16
C GLU A 82 7.02 -18.67 -3.82
N GLN A 83 8.10 -18.88 -3.08
CA GLN A 83 9.38 -18.72 -3.67
C GLN A 83 9.80 -20.03 -4.18
N LEU A 84 9.81 -20.20 -5.45
CA LEU A 84 10.19 -21.48 -6.02
C LEU A 84 11.66 -21.67 -5.94
N GLU A 85 12.07 -22.89 -5.67
CA GLU A 85 13.45 -23.13 -5.67
C GLU A 85 13.99 -23.19 -6.99
N LYS A 86 15.11 -22.65 -7.19
CA LYS A 86 15.63 -22.66 -8.47
C LYS A 86 16.39 -23.83 -8.62
N GLU A 87 16.29 -24.42 -9.56
CA GLU A 87 17.01 -25.64 -9.76
C GLU A 87 18.10 -25.50 -10.39
#